data_fddd5bcc2cb3de156768114eb59eac46
#
_entry.id   fddd5bcc2cb3de156768114eb59eac46
#
_cell.length_a   1.000
_cell.length_b   1.000
_cell.length_c   1.000
_cell.angle_alpha   90.00
_cell.angle_beta   90.00
_cell.angle_gamma   90.00
#
_symmetry.space_group_name_H-M   'P 1'
#
loop_
_entity.id
_entity.type
_entity.pdbx_description
1 polymer ?
#
loop_
_entity_poly.entity_id
_entity_poly.type
_entity_poly.pdbx_seq_one_letter_code
_entity_poly.pdbx_strand_id
1 'polypeptide(L)'
;MYVALYGVIIFVATFLGAFVGLGGGVIIKPLLDLIGYDTINVVNFISACAVFSMSISSTIKHIRAKTKIDYKFLLIISIGAVIGGVAGSSLFDYLLTIFDNTMLKGIQGLILGTLLVISVIYLNIKNAKKFNVKNNVGIVLVGLSLGFIASFLGVGGGPINVTFLVFFFSMTMKDAAVYSVGTIFFSQLSKLVTMGIKGTVPDVSAVVLIVAIVCAIIGGLLGARMNKRSDEKVIKTIFTIVVAALAVVNYYNAFSGLIA
;
A
#
# COMPACT_ATOMS: atom_id res chain seq x y z
N MET A 1 4.14 26.27 6.23
CA MET A 1 2.83 25.75 6.71
C MET A 1 2.49 24.38 6.06
N TYR A 2 2.59 24.23 4.75
CA TYR A 2 2.28 22.95 4.04
C TYR A 2 3.17 21.77 4.48
N VAL A 3 4.45 21.99 4.81
CA VAL A 3 5.37 20.92 5.26
C VAL A 3 4.87 20.25 6.55
N ALA A 4 4.36 21.04 7.52
CA ALA A 4 3.79 20.50 8.75
C ALA A 4 2.53 19.69 8.48
N LEU A 5 1.67 20.16 7.56
CA LEU A 5 0.47 19.42 7.12
C LEU A 5 0.84 18.08 6.49
N TYR A 6 1.85 18.06 5.60
CA TYR A 6 2.37 16.82 5.01
C TYR A 6 2.90 15.86 6.09
N GLY A 7 3.65 16.39 7.06
CA GLY A 7 4.15 15.61 8.19
C GLY A 7 3.03 14.93 8.97
N VAL A 8 1.96 15.66 9.30
CA VAL A 8 0.80 15.11 10.04
C VAL A 8 0.08 14.03 9.23
N ILE A 9 -0.20 14.30 7.95
CA ILE A 9 -0.87 13.34 7.06
C ILE A 9 -0.03 12.07 6.93
N ILE A 10 1.27 12.20 6.67
CA ILE A 10 2.17 11.07 6.50
C ILE A 10 2.28 10.27 7.80
N PHE A 11 2.38 10.94 8.95
CA PHE A 11 2.42 10.28 10.25
C PHE A 11 1.15 9.45 10.50
N VAL A 12 -0.03 10.04 10.34
CA VAL A 12 -1.32 9.35 10.57
C VAL A 12 -1.48 8.19 9.58
N ALA A 13 -1.18 8.43 8.30
CA ALA A 13 -1.29 7.42 7.26
C ALA A 13 -0.35 6.24 7.47
N THR A 14 0.90 6.49 7.87
CA THR A 14 1.90 5.44 8.11
C THR A 14 1.66 4.73 9.44
N PHE A 15 1.15 5.41 10.46
CA PHE A 15 0.69 4.79 11.69
C PHE A 15 -0.45 3.79 11.40
N LEU A 16 -1.51 4.23 10.73
CA LEU A 16 -2.62 3.35 10.33
C LEU A 16 -2.14 2.25 9.37
N GLY A 17 -1.28 2.61 8.42
CA GLY A 17 -0.71 1.69 7.46
C GLY A 17 0.07 0.54 8.10
N ALA A 18 0.92 0.83 9.08
CA ALA A 18 1.68 -0.17 9.82
C ALA A 18 0.80 -0.93 10.84
N PHE A 19 -0.22 -0.28 11.39
CA PHE A 19 -1.12 -0.88 12.37
C PHE A 19 -2.00 -1.96 11.74
N VAL A 20 -2.63 -1.68 10.61
CA VAL A 20 -3.58 -2.60 9.98
C VAL A 20 -3.06 -3.27 8.69
N GLY A 21 -1.82 -2.98 8.29
CA GLY A 21 -1.19 -3.58 7.10
C GLY A 21 -1.51 -2.88 5.78
N LEU A 22 -2.09 -1.68 5.81
CA LEU A 22 -2.45 -0.91 4.61
C LEU A 22 -1.26 -0.27 3.89
N GLY A 23 -0.10 -0.19 4.52
CA GLY A 23 1.08 0.39 3.91
C GLY A 23 1.13 1.92 3.81
N GLY A 24 0.10 2.63 4.26
CA GLY A 24 0.05 4.10 4.29
C GLY A 24 -0.09 4.78 2.93
N GLY A 25 0.48 4.27 1.86
CA GLY A 25 0.48 4.89 0.53
C GLY A 25 -0.91 5.12 -0.06
N VAL A 26 -1.84 4.19 0.23
CA VAL A 26 -3.26 4.29 -0.16
C VAL A 26 -3.96 5.48 0.52
N ILE A 27 -3.44 5.94 1.65
CA ILE A 27 -3.95 7.10 2.40
C ILE A 27 -3.20 8.37 2.01
N ILE A 28 -1.85 8.30 1.94
CA ILE A 28 -0.99 9.46 1.64
C ILE A 28 -1.35 10.07 0.29
N LYS A 29 -1.37 9.24 -0.76
CA LYS A 29 -1.56 9.72 -2.13
C LYS A 29 -2.86 10.50 -2.31
N PRO A 30 -4.07 9.95 -2.00
CA PRO A 30 -5.32 10.67 -2.19
C PRO A 30 -5.42 11.96 -1.37
N LEU A 31 -4.83 11.99 -0.17
CA LEU A 31 -4.86 13.16 0.68
C LEU A 31 -3.92 14.26 0.21
N LEU A 32 -2.72 13.91 -0.28
CA LEU A 32 -1.80 14.90 -0.84
C LEU A 32 -2.29 15.41 -2.20
N ASP A 33 -2.88 14.55 -3.03
CA ASP A 33 -3.49 14.95 -4.30
C ASP A 33 -4.67 15.93 -4.08
N LEU A 34 -5.46 15.72 -3.03
CA LEU A 34 -6.58 16.60 -2.65
C LEU A 34 -6.09 18.00 -2.22
N ILE A 35 -4.94 18.09 -1.57
CA ILE A 35 -4.33 19.35 -1.14
C ILE A 35 -3.80 20.13 -2.35
N GLY A 36 -3.30 19.45 -3.37
CA GLY A 36 -2.95 20.05 -4.67
C GLY A 36 -1.71 20.96 -4.68
N TYR A 37 -0.82 20.87 -3.67
CA TYR A 37 0.41 21.69 -3.66
C TYR A 37 1.50 21.17 -4.60
N ASP A 38 1.53 19.87 -4.85
CA ASP A 38 2.58 19.22 -5.63
C ASP A 38 2.02 18.45 -6.82
N THR A 39 2.87 18.25 -7.83
CA THR A 39 2.55 17.41 -8.97
C THR A 39 2.43 15.93 -8.57
N ILE A 40 1.68 15.15 -9.35
CA ILE A 40 1.45 13.73 -9.10
C ILE A 40 2.77 12.95 -8.98
N ASN A 41 3.77 13.31 -9.77
CA ASN A 41 5.08 12.66 -9.73
C ASN A 41 5.79 12.89 -8.39
N VAL A 42 5.73 14.13 -7.87
CA VAL A 42 6.27 14.51 -6.57
C VAL A 42 5.53 13.78 -5.44
N VAL A 43 4.19 13.79 -5.46
CA VAL A 43 3.36 13.07 -4.47
C VAL A 43 3.65 11.58 -4.48
N ASN A 44 3.77 10.96 -5.66
CA ASN A 44 4.10 9.55 -5.81
C ASN A 44 5.48 9.20 -5.25
N PHE A 45 6.47 10.08 -5.44
CA PHE A 45 7.82 9.88 -4.92
C PHE A 45 7.88 10.05 -3.40
N ILE A 46 7.30 11.12 -2.85
CA ILE A 46 7.21 11.36 -1.41
C ILE A 46 6.49 10.18 -0.73
N SER A 47 5.35 9.75 -1.28
CA SER A 47 4.60 8.60 -0.77
C SER A 47 5.44 7.32 -0.79
N ALA A 48 6.18 7.05 -1.88
CA ALA A 48 7.03 5.87 -1.99
C ALA A 48 8.16 5.89 -0.94
N CYS A 49 8.84 7.02 -0.74
CA CYS A 49 9.88 7.18 0.27
C CYS A 49 9.33 7.03 1.69
N ALA A 50 8.17 7.63 1.98
CA ALA A 50 7.51 7.53 3.27
C ALA A 50 7.09 6.09 3.58
N VAL A 51 6.44 5.42 2.64
CA VAL A 51 5.97 4.02 2.81
C VAL A 51 7.14 3.04 2.91
N PHE A 52 8.21 3.25 2.16
CA PHE A 52 9.44 2.47 2.26
C PHE A 52 10.06 2.61 3.66
N SER A 53 10.23 3.84 4.16
CA SER A 53 10.77 4.13 5.49
C SER A 53 9.90 3.55 6.61
N MET A 54 8.57 3.66 6.48
CA MET A 54 7.61 3.03 7.37
C MET A 54 7.77 1.50 7.36
N SER A 55 7.88 0.88 6.19
CA SER A 55 7.97 -0.58 6.07
C SER A 55 9.26 -1.12 6.71
N ILE A 56 10.39 -0.42 6.57
CA ILE A 56 11.64 -0.74 7.27
C ILE A 56 11.43 -0.70 8.78
N SER A 57 10.95 0.43 9.29
CA SER A 57 10.81 0.66 10.73
C SER A 57 9.82 -0.30 11.37
N SER A 58 8.70 -0.58 10.70
CA SER A 58 7.69 -1.54 11.13
C SER A 58 8.23 -2.98 11.12
N THR A 59 8.91 -3.40 10.04
CA THR A 59 9.49 -4.74 9.93
C THR A 59 10.55 -4.98 11.00
N ILE A 60 11.46 -4.02 11.21
CA ILE A 60 12.45 -4.11 12.30
C ILE A 60 11.76 -4.23 13.65
N LYS A 61 10.66 -3.51 13.88
CA LYS A 61 9.90 -3.59 15.12
C LYS A 61 9.27 -4.97 15.33
N HIS A 62 8.70 -5.59 14.29
CA HIS A 62 8.16 -6.95 14.35
C HIS A 62 9.24 -8.01 14.60
N ILE A 63 10.41 -7.88 13.96
CA ILE A 63 11.56 -8.78 14.19
C ILE A 63 12.03 -8.68 15.64
N ARG A 64 12.29 -7.47 16.13
CA ARG A 64 12.72 -7.24 17.54
C ARG A 64 11.67 -7.70 18.54
N ALA A 65 10.41 -7.66 18.18
CA ALA A 65 9.30 -8.13 18.99
C ALA A 65 9.12 -9.67 18.95
N LYS A 66 10.04 -10.41 18.28
CA LYS A 66 10.01 -11.87 18.10
C LYS A 66 8.67 -12.36 17.50
N THR A 67 8.08 -11.59 16.61
CA THR A 67 6.91 -12.04 15.83
C THR A 67 7.35 -13.20 14.96
N LYS A 68 6.58 -14.30 14.96
CA LYS A 68 6.88 -15.46 14.11
C LYS A 68 6.64 -15.09 12.65
N ILE A 69 7.72 -14.89 11.89
CA ILE A 69 7.68 -14.56 10.47
C ILE A 69 8.32 -15.71 9.71
N ASP A 70 7.62 -16.29 8.76
CA ASP A 70 8.21 -17.19 7.78
C ASP A 70 8.90 -16.37 6.70
N TYR A 71 10.21 -16.23 6.84
CA TYR A 71 11.04 -15.45 5.91
C TYR A 71 11.06 -16.06 4.51
N LYS A 72 10.98 -17.40 4.39
CA LYS A 72 10.94 -18.08 3.11
C LYS A 72 9.67 -17.72 2.35
N PHE A 73 8.53 -17.80 3.01
CA PHE A 73 7.25 -17.37 2.44
C PHE A 73 7.30 -15.90 2.02
N LEU A 74 7.78 -15.01 2.92
CA LEU A 74 7.88 -13.58 2.65
C LEU A 74 8.76 -13.28 1.43
N LEU A 75 9.89 -13.94 1.29
CA LEU A 75 10.77 -13.76 0.13
C LEU A 75 10.12 -14.25 -1.16
N ILE A 76 9.49 -15.43 -1.16
CA ILE A 76 8.87 -16.01 -2.35
C ILE A 76 7.73 -15.12 -2.85
N ILE A 77 6.83 -14.68 -1.96
CA ILE A 77 5.72 -13.80 -2.35
C ILE A 77 6.22 -12.43 -2.82
N SER A 78 7.31 -11.92 -2.20
CA SER A 78 7.91 -10.64 -2.56
C SER A 78 8.59 -10.68 -3.93
N ILE A 79 9.24 -11.78 -4.29
CA ILE A 79 9.79 -11.97 -5.65
C ILE A 79 8.65 -11.88 -6.69
N GLY A 80 7.55 -12.58 -6.45
CA GLY A 80 6.36 -12.46 -7.29
C GLY A 80 5.86 -11.02 -7.38
N ALA A 81 5.76 -10.34 -6.23
CA ALA A 81 5.27 -8.96 -6.16
C ALA A 81 6.18 -7.97 -6.90
N VAL A 82 7.50 -8.14 -6.85
CA VAL A 82 8.45 -7.31 -7.61
C VAL A 82 8.26 -7.51 -9.12
N ILE A 83 8.21 -8.75 -9.58
CA ILE A 83 8.01 -9.06 -11.00
C ILE A 83 6.66 -8.53 -11.50
N GLY A 84 5.59 -8.81 -10.75
CA GLY A 84 4.26 -8.29 -11.06
C GLY A 84 4.20 -6.77 -11.02
N GLY A 85 4.93 -6.14 -10.09
CA GLY A 85 5.03 -4.70 -9.98
C GLY A 85 5.64 -4.04 -11.20
N VAL A 86 6.72 -4.60 -11.74
CA VAL A 86 7.33 -4.14 -13.00
C VAL A 86 6.36 -4.29 -14.17
N ALA A 87 5.66 -5.43 -14.27
CA ALA A 87 4.69 -5.65 -15.33
C ALA A 87 3.49 -4.67 -15.23
N GLY A 88 2.97 -4.45 -14.01
CA GLY A 88 1.85 -3.53 -13.78
C GLY A 88 2.19 -2.07 -14.07
N SER A 89 3.39 -1.61 -13.68
CA SER A 89 3.86 -0.27 -14.00
C SER A 89 4.11 -0.09 -15.50
N SER A 90 4.68 -1.10 -16.17
CA SER A 90 4.90 -1.05 -17.62
C SER A 90 3.58 -0.99 -18.40
N LEU A 91 2.57 -1.75 -17.97
CA LEU A 91 1.23 -1.66 -18.56
C LEU A 91 0.63 -0.26 -18.33
N PHE A 92 0.78 0.29 -17.13
CA PHE A 92 0.30 1.63 -16.84
C PHE A 92 0.98 2.69 -17.73
N ASP A 93 2.30 2.66 -17.83
CA ASP A 93 3.09 3.55 -18.70
C ASP A 93 2.64 3.43 -20.17
N TYR A 94 2.39 2.20 -20.65
CA TYR A 94 1.87 1.96 -22.00
C TYR A 94 0.47 2.55 -22.21
N LEU A 95 -0.42 2.37 -21.25
CA LEU A 95 -1.79 2.94 -21.34
C LEU A 95 -1.78 4.47 -21.31
N LEU A 96 -0.80 5.10 -20.66
CA LEU A 96 -0.59 6.54 -20.68
C LEU A 96 -0.25 7.09 -22.09
N THR A 97 0.22 6.25 -23.01
CA THR A 97 0.48 6.65 -24.39
C THR A 97 -0.79 6.63 -25.26
N ILE A 98 -1.84 5.95 -24.81
CA ILE A 98 -3.09 5.73 -25.57
C ILE A 98 -4.25 6.55 -24.99
N PHE A 99 -4.31 6.69 -23.68
CA PHE A 99 -5.40 7.35 -22.96
C PHE A 99 -4.93 8.62 -22.27
N ASP A 100 -5.82 9.59 -22.16
CA ASP A 100 -5.57 10.81 -21.40
C ASP A 100 -5.38 10.49 -19.90
N ASN A 101 -4.53 11.29 -19.25
CA ASN A 101 -4.22 11.15 -17.81
C ASN A 101 -5.49 11.15 -16.94
N THR A 102 -6.48 11.98 -17.28
CA THR A 102 -7.73 12.13 -16.53
C THR A 102 -8.59 10.87 -16.61
N MET A 103 -8.75 10.32 -17.82
CA MET A 103 -9.49 9.10 -18.06
C MET A 103 -8.84 7.90 -17.36
N LEU A 104 -7.51 7.77 -17.45
CA LEU A 104 -6.80 6.67 -16.82
C LEU A 104 -6.86 6.73 -15.29
N LYS A 105 -6.80 7.92 -14.69
CA LYS A 105 -7.04 8.12 -13.26
C LYS A 105 -8.45 7.71 -12.84
N GLY A 106 -9.45 8.08 -13.62
CA GLY A 106 -10.84 7.68 -13.39
C GLY A 106 -10.99 6.15 -13.38
N ILE A 107 -10.43 5.48 -14.39
CA ILE A 107 -10.43 4.00 -14.49
C ILE A 107 -9.73 3.37 -13.28
N GLN A 108 -8.53 3.86 -12.92
CA GLN A 108 -7.82 3.37 -11.73
C GLN A 108 -8.64 3.55 -10.45
N GLY A 109 -9.27 4.72 -10.28
CA GLY A 109 -10.11 5.02 -9.11
C GLY A 109 -11.32 4.08 -9.01
N LEU A 110 -11.99 3.80 -10.13
CA LEU A 110 -13.11 2.85 -10.18
C LEU A 110 -12.67 1.42 -9.84
N ILE A 111 -11.58 0.94 -10.45
CA ILE A 111 -11.06 -0.40 -10.18
C ILE A 111 -10.64 -0.49 -8.70
N LEU A 112 -9.89 0.48 -8.21
CA LEU A 112 -9.44 0.49 -6.82
C LEU A 112 -10.63 0.54 -5.85
N GLY A 113 -11.57 1.47 -6.05
CA GLY A 113 -12.78 1.59 -5.25
C GLY A 113 -13.55 0.26 -5.17
N THR A 114 -13.72 -0.40 -6.32
CA THR A 114 -14.41 -1.69 -6.40
C THR A 114 -13.64 -2.80 -5.63
N LEU A 115 -12.32 -2.87 -5.79
CA LEU A 115 -11.48 -3.84 -5.05
C LEU A 115 -11.50 -3.58 -3.53
N LEU A 116 -11.55 -2.31 -3.11
CA LEU A 116 -11.69 -1.95 -1.69
C LEU A 116 -13.05 -2.38 -1.14
N VAL A 117 -14.15 -2.17 -1.87
CA VAL A 117 -15.48 -2.63 -1.48
C VAL A 117 -15.51 -4.16 -1.37
N ILE A 118 -15.00 -4.86 -2.37
CA ILE A 118 -14.88 -6.34 -2.35
C ILE A 118 -14.09 -6.79 -1.11
N SER A 119 -12.98 -6.12 -0.80
CA SER A 119 -12.15 -6.42 0.36
C SER A 119 -12.94 -6.26 1.68
N VAL A 120 -13.67 -5.17 1.83
CA VAL A 120 -14.52 -4.93 3.02
C VAL A 120 -15.60 -6.00 3.14
N ILE A 121 -16.32 -6.28 2.07
CA ILE A 121 -17.39 -7.30 2.05
C ILE A 121 -16.79 -8.66 2.43
N TYR A 122 -15.74 -9.11 1.72
CA TYR A 122 -15.13 -10.41 1.93
C TYR A 122 -14.67 -10.61 3.38
N LEU A 123 -13.94 -9.65 3.93
CA LEU A 123 -13.40 -9.75 5.30
C LEU A 123 -14.49 -9.73 6.38
N ASN A 124 -15.70 -9.23 6.08
CA ASN A 124 -16.83 -9.19 7.02
C ASN A 124 -17.83 -10.35 6.86
N ILE A 125 -17.72 -11.17 5.81
CA ILE A 125 -18.53 -12.38 5.69
C ILE A 125 -18.14 -13.37 6.79
N LYS A 126 -19.14 -13.86 7.54
CA LYS A 126 -18.95 -14.96 8.48
C LYS A 126 -18.66 -16.24 7.70
N ASN A 127 -17.59 -16.95 8.05
CA ASN A 127 -17.17 -18.19 7.38
C ASN A 127 -16.85 -18.03 5.89
N ALA A 128 -16.26 -16.88 5.48
CA ALA A 128 -15.78 -16.70 4.13
C ALA A 128 -14.82 -17.85 3.73
N LYS A 129 -14.99 -18.37 2.51
CA LYS A 129 -14.08 -19.39 1.97
C LYS A 129 -12.65 -18.87 1.96
N LYS A 130 -11.72 -19.65 2.48
CA LYS A 130 -10.29 -19.37 2.49
C LYS A 130 -9.56 -20.51 1.81
N PHE A 131 -8.54 -20.16 1.06
CA PHE A 131 -7.62 -21.14 0.48
C PHE A 131 -6.40 -21.30 1.38
N ASN A 132 -5.67 -22.38 1.19
CA ASN A 132 -4.42 -22.63 1.90
C ASN A 132 -3.35 -23.05 0.89
N VAL A 133 -2.89 -22.09 0.10
CA VAL A 133 -1.87 -22.28 -0.93
C VAL A 133 -0.53 -22.52 -0.24
N LYS A 134 0.07 -23.70 -0.46
CA LYS A 134 1.34 -24.11 0.17
C LYS A 134 2.49 -24.25 -0.81
N ASN A 135 2.19 -24.43 -2.10
CA ASN A 135 3.20 -24.62 -3.12
C ASN A 135 3.87 -23.29 -3.50
N ASN A 136 5.19 -23.32 -3.68
CA ASN A 136 5.97 -22.11 -4.00
C ASN A 136 5.48 -21.40 -5.28
N VAL A 137 5.05 -22.16 -6.29
CA VAL A 137 4.53 -21.60 -7.56
C VAL A 137 3.25 -20.78 -7.28
N GLY A 138 2.32 -21.31 -6.50
CA GLY A 138 1.10 -20.61 -6.11
C GLY A 138 1.41 -19.33 -5.31
N ILE A 139 2.40 -19.38 -4.38
CA ILE A 139 2.83 -18.20 -3.62
C ILE A 139 3.37 -17.11 -4.55
N VAL A 140 4.22 -17.49 -5.53
CA VAL A 140 4.76 -16.56 -6.53
C VAL A 140 3.64 -15.97 -7.38
N LEU A 141 2.68 -16.77 -7.85
CA LEU A 141 1.54 -16.31 -8.68
C LEU A 141 0.65 -15.31 -7.91
N VAL A 142 0.37 -15.59 -6.64
CA VAL A 142 -0.36 -14.63 -5.78
C VAL A 142 0.46 -13.36 -5.60
N GLY A 143 1.75 -13.47 -5.33
CA GLY A 143 2.67 -12.32 -5.23
C GLY A 143 2.68 -11.48 -6.51
N LEU A 144 2.77 -12.13 -7.68
CA LEU A 144 2.74 -11.50 -8.99
C LEU A 144 1.43 -10.71 -9.20
N SER A 145 0.28 -11.31 -8.87
CA SER A 145 -1.02 -10.65 -8.95
C SER A 145 -1.08 -9.43 -8.03
N LEU A 146 -0.57 -9.55 -6.78
CA LEU A 146 -0.51 -8.45 -5.83
C LEU A 146 0.35 -7.29 -6.32
N GLY A 147 1.56 -7.59 -6.79
CA GLY A 147 2.47 -6.58 -7.32
C GLY A 147 1.93 -5.89 -8.57
N PHE A 148 1.35 -6.66 -9.49
CA PHE A 148 0.72 -6.15 -10.70
C PHE A 148 -0.41 -5.16 -10.39
N ILE A 149 -1.38 -5.58 -9.57
CA ILE A 149 -2.52 -4.74 -9.17
C ILE A 149 -2.03 -3.49 -8.42
N ALA A 150 -1.12 -3.67 -7.46
CA ALA A 150 -0.59 -2.58 -6.64
C ALA A 150 0.11 -1.50 -7.48
N SER A 151 0.95 -1.91 -8.42
CA SER A 151 1.72 -1.00 -9.27
C SER A 151 0.86 -0.37 -10.35
N PHE A 152 -0.02 -1.14 -10.98
CA PHE A 152 -0.97 -0.63 -11.96
C PHE A 152 -1.89 0.44 -11.35
N LEU A 153 -2.39 0.22 -10.13
CA LEU A 153 -3.23 1.19 -9.42
C LEU A 153 -2.44 2.33 -8.74
N GLY A 154 -1.12 2.22 -8.66
CA GLY A 154 -0.24 3.23 -8.06
C GLY A 154 -0.37 3.38 -6.54
N VAL A 155 -0.95 2.41 -5.84
CA VAL A 155 -1.30 2.52 -4.41
C VAL A 155 -0.42 1.70 -3.46
N GLY A 156 0.59 1.00 -3.97
CA GLY A 156 1.50 0.21 -3.14
C GLY A 156 0.88 -1.04 -2.49
N GLY A 157 -0.33 -1.44 -2.89
CA GLY A 157 -0.93 -2.75 -2.60
C GLY A 157 -1.68 -2.93 -1.29
N GLY A 158 -1.49 -2.08 -0.31
CA GLY A 158 -1.96 -2.23 1.09
C GLY A 158 -3.23 -3.05 1.37
N PRO A 159 -4.44 -2.53 1.14
CA PRO A 159 -5.68 -3.24 1.47
C PRO A 159 -5.87 -4.55 0.71
N ILE A 160 -5.44 -4.56 -0.54
CA ILE A 160 -5.54 -5.73 -1.42
C ILE A 160 -4.58 -6.82 -0.95
N ASN A 161 -3.34 -6.45 -0.53
CA ASN A 161 -2.38 -7.39 0.01
C ASN A 161 -2.93 -8.12 1.24
N VAL A 162 -3.48 -7.38 2.22
CA VAL A 162 -4.07 -7.98 3.42
C VAL A 162 -5.20 -8.94 3.06
N THR A 163 -6.11 -8.51 2.17
CA THR A 163 -7.24 -9.33 1.75
C THR A 163 -6.80 -10.61 1.03
N PHE A 164 -5.82 -10.52 0.14
CA PHE A 164 -5.28 -11.70 -0.56
C PHE A 164 -4.55 -12.65 0.39
N LEU A 165 -3.80 -12.13 1.36
CA LEU A 165 -3.12 -12.95 2.36
C LEU A 165 -4.12 -13.71 3.23
N VAL A 166 -5.22 -13.08 3.62
CA VAL A 166 -6.31 -13.75 4.35
C VAL A 166 -7.02 -14.77 3.47
N PHE A 167 -7.27 -14.44 2.19
CA PHE A 167 -8.02 -15.30 1.25
C PHE A 167 -7.21 -16.51 0.81
N PHE A 168 -6.01 -16.32 0.28
CA PHE A 168 -5.22 -17.39 -0.32
C PHE A 168 -4.41 -18.23 0.66
N PHE A 169 -4.07 -17.67 1.83
CA PHE A 169 -3.19 -18.34 2.81
C PHE A 169 -3.84 -18.57 4.16
N SER A 170 -5.14 -18.29 4.31
CA SER A 170 -5.88 -18.45 5.57
C SER A 170 -5.25 -17.71 6.77
N MET A 171 -4.51 -16.63 6.52
CA MET A 171 -3.85 -15.88 7.58
C MET A 171 -4.87 -15.16 8.46
N THR A 172 -4.50 -14.91 9.72
CA THR A 172 -5.23 -13.97 10.58
C THR A 172 -5.05 -12.54 10.07
N MET A 173 -5.94 -11.63 10.39
CA MET A 173 -5.78 -10.20 10.02
C MET A 173 -4.47 -9.63 10.57
N LYS A 174 -4.07 -10.08 11.75
CA LYS A 174 -2.84 -9.64 12.41
C LYS A 174 -1.60 -10.10 11.66
N ASP A 175 -1.54 -11.38 11.28
CA ASP A 175 -0.41 -11.91 10.50
C ASP A 175 -0.39 -11.32 9.09
N ALA A 176 -1.55 -11.24 8.42
CA ALA A 176 -1.68 -10.63 7.11
C ALA A 176 -1.17 -9.18 7.09
N ALA A 177 -1.43 -8.40 8.14
CA ALA A 177 -0.90 -7.04 8.27
C ALA A 177 0.64 -7.02 8.31
N VAL A 178 1.27 -7.94 9.05
CA VAL A 178 2.74 -8.05 9.14
C VAL A 178 3.34 -8.43 7.79
N TYR A 179 2.81 -9.47 7.15
CA TYR A 179 3.31 -9.92 5.83
C TYR A 179 3.05 -8.90 4.73
N SER A 180 1.91 -8.18 4.78
CA SER A 180 1.62 -7.08 3.85
C SER A 180 2.69 -6.00 3.93
N VAL A 181 3.03 -5.52 5.14
CA VAL A 181 4.09 -4.52 5.32
C VAL A 181 5.44 -5.02 4.82
N GLY A 182 5.78 -6.29 5.07
CA GLY A 182 6.99 -6.91 4.54
C GLY A 182 7.02 -6.97 3.02
N THR A 183 5.91 -7.32 2.37
CA THR A 183 5.79 -7.33 0.90
C THR A 183 5.90 -5.92 0.32
N ILE A 184 5.30 -4.93 0.98
CA ILE A 184 5.37 -3.51 0.62
C ILE A 184 6.82 -3.00 0.65
N PHE A 185 7.62 -3.43 1.62
CA PHE A 185 9.05 -3.10 1.66
C PHE A 185 9.74 -3.42 0.32
N PHE A 186 9.60 -4.65 -0.17
CA PHE A 186 10.23 -5.07 -1.43
C PHE A 186 9.66 -4.34 -2.65
N SER A 187 8.34 -4.12 -2.69
CA SER A 187 7.71 -3.43 -3.81
C SER A 187 8.10 -1.94 -3.87
N GLN A 188 8.19 -1.26 -2.72
CA GLN A 188 8.62 0.15 -2.69
C GLN A 188 10.12 0.29 -2.98
N LEU A 189 10.95 -0.64 -2.49
CA LEU A 189 12.36 -0.71 -2.86
C LEU A 189 12.53 -0.82 -4.38
N SER A 190 11.83 -1.78 -5.00
CA SER A 190 11.85 -1.96 -6.46
C SER A 190 11.42 -0.70 -7.21
N LYS A 191 10.35 -0.04 -6.75
CA LYS A 191 9.86 1.22 -7.33
C LYS A 191 10.91 2.33 -7.27
N LEU A 192 11.49 2.57 -6.09
CA LEU A 192 12.50 3.61 -5.89
C LEU A 192 13.78 3.34 -6.71
N VAL A 193 14.23 2.09 -6.75
CA VAL A 193 15.37 1.67 -7.59
C VAL A 193 15.06 1.90 -9.06
N THR A 194 13.88 1.53 -9.54
CA THR A 194 13.47 1.75 -10.94
C THR A 194 13.43 3.24 -11.29
N MET A 195 12.88 4.08 -10.40
CA MET A 195 12.87 5.55 -10.60
C MET A 195 14.30 6.10 -10.68
N GLY A 196 15.21 5.62 -9.82
CA GLY A 196 16.62 6.01 -9.85
C GLY A 196 17.33 5.61 -11.16
N ILE A 197 17.12 4.36 -11.62
CA ILE A 197 17.72 3.86 -12.87
C ILE A 197 17.19 4.60 -14.10
N LYS A 198 15.89 4.87 -14.13
CA LYS A 198 15.22 5.61 -15.23
C LYS A 198 15.50 7.12 -15.23
N GLY A 199 16.13 7.66 -14.18
CA GLY A 199 16.33 9.10 -14.02
C GLY A 199 15.02 9.90 -13.86
N THR A 200 13.94 9.26 -13.41
CA THR A 200 12.62 9.86 -13.26
C THR A 200 12.33 10.37 -11.84
N VAL A 201 13.39 10.53 -11.03
CA VAL A 201 13.27 11.10 -9.68
C VAL A 201 12.91 12.59 -9.81
N PRO A 202 11.74 13.03 -9.28
CA PRO A 202 11.35 14.42 -9.37
C PRO A 202 12.19 15.31 -8.45
N ASP A 203 12.28 16.59 -8.77
CA ASP A 203 12.86 17.58 -7.85
C ASP A 203 11.91 17.81 -6.68
N VAL A 204 12.39 17.51 -5.48
CA VAL A 204 11.61 17.59 -4.24
C VAL A 204 12.41 18.33 -3.19
N SER A 205 11.76 19.25 -2.48
CA SER A 205 12.39 19.93 -1.35
C SER A 205 12.92 18.91 -0.33
N ALA A 206 14.21 18.99 -0.03
CA ALA A 206 14.87 18.13 0.96
C ALA A 206 14.17 18.18 2.33
N VAL A 207 13.66 19.35 2.71
CA VAL A 207 12.92 19.53 3.98
C VAL A 207 11.64 18.71 4.00
N VAL A 208 10.86 18.73 2.92
CA VAL A 208 9.62 17.94 2.80
C VAL A 208 9.95 16.44 2.87
N LEU A 209 10.98 16.00 2.18
CA LEU A 209 11.39 14.60 2.15
C LEU A 209 11.87 14.11 3.53
N ILE A 210 12.69 14.90 4.22
CA ILE A 210 13.17 14.58 5.58
C ILE A 210 12.01 14.48 6.55
N VAL A 211 11.08 15.44 6.54
CA VAL A 211 9.89 15.42 7.40
C VAL A 211 9.03 14.20 7.09
N ALA A 212 8.83 13.90 5.81
CA ALA A 212 8.08 12.72 5.37
C ALA A 212 8.69 11.41 5.90
N ILE A 213 10.01 11.24 5.76
CA ILE A 213 10.74 10.05 6.23
C ILE A 213 10.66 9.92 7.75
N VAL A 214 10.94 11.01 8.50
CA VAL A 214 10.92 10.99 9.97
C VAL A 214 9.52 10.66 10.49
N CYS A 215 8.49 11.34 9.98
CA CYS A 215 7.09 11.07 10.35
C CYS A 215 6.68 9.63 10.01
N ALA A 216 7.12 9.12 8.87
CA ALA A 216 6.83 7.75 8.45
C ALA A 216 7.52 6.69 9.34
N ILE A 217 8.76 6.92 9.75
CA ILE A 217 9.47 6.04 10.69
C ILE A 217 8.75 6.00 12.03
N ILE A 218 8.39 7.14 12.58
CA ILE A 218 7.71 7.22 13.87
C ILE A 218 6.32 6.56 13.77
N GLY A 219 5.55 6.89 12.73
CA GLY A 219 4.26 6.27 12.47
C GLY A 219 4.36 4.75 12.34
N GLY A 220 5.34 4.27 11.56
CA GLY A 220 5.61 2.84 11.38
C GLY A 220 5.92 2.09 12.68
N LEU A 221 6.80 2.66 13.51
CA LEU A 221 7.16 2.08 14.81
C LEU A 221 5.96 2.00 15.77
N LEU A 222 5.18 3.08 15.84
CA LEU A 222 4.00 3.15 16.71
C LEU A 222 2.88 2.25 16.20
N GLY A 223 2.63 2.23 14.89
CA GLY A 223 1.64 1.36 14.26
C GLY A 223 1.96 -0.12 14.46
N ALA A 224 3.21 -0.53 14.24
CA ALA A 224 3.66 -1.91 14.48
C ALA A 224 3.54 -2.32 15.95
N ARG A 225 3.84 -1.38 16.89
CA ARG A 225 3.65 -1.63 18.32
C ARG A 225 2.17 -1.83 18.67
N MET A 226 1.31 -1.02 18.07
CA MET A 226 -0.14 -1.11 18.27
C MET A 226 -0.70 -2.41 17.68
N ASN A 227 -0.27 -2.81 16.47
CA ASN A 227 -0.63 -4.09 15.86
C ASN A 227 -0.33 -5.26 16.80
N LYS A 228 0.87 -5.30 17.37
CA LYS A 228 1.25 -6.37 18.29
C LYS A 228 0.38 -6.43 19.56
N ARG A 229 -0.05 -5.29 20.08
CA ARG A 229 -0.81 -5.18 21.33
C ARG A 229 -2.31 -5.34 21.15
N SER A 230 -2.81 -5.13 19.93
CA SER A 230 -4.24 -5.17 19.64
C SER A 230 -4.72 -6.57 19.30
N ASP A 231 -5.98 -6.82 19.60
CA ASP A 231 -6.66 -8.04 19.21
C ASP A 231 -7.01 -8.00 17.71
N GLU A 232 -7.17 -9.17 17.11
CA GLU A 232 -7.53 -9.31 15.70
C GLU A 232 -8.83 -8.57 15.35
N LYS A 233 -9.81 -8.58 16.25
CA LYS A 233 -11.08 -7.87 16.07
C LYS A 233 -10.90 -6.37 15.91
N VAL A 234 -10.03 -5.77 16.71
CA VAL A 234 -9.71 -4.33 16.64
C VAL A 234 -9.04 -3.99 15.32
N ILE A 235 -8.04 -4.78 14.92
CA ILE A 235 -7.32 -4.61 13.65
C ILE A 235 -8.31 -4.68 12.47
N LYS A 236 -9.19 -5.71 12.47
CA LYS A 236 -10.20 -5.89 11.45
C LYS A 236 -11.19 -4.73 11.39
N THR A 237 -11.67 -4.24 12.54
CA THR A 237 -12.63 -3.13 12.60
C THR A 237 -12.02 -1.86 12.03
N ILE A 238 -10.81 -1.50 12.46
CA ILE A 238 -10.12 -0.29 11.98
C ILE A 238 -9.78 -0.43 10.49
N PHE A 239 -9.30 -1.60 10.05
CA PHE A 239 -9.11 -1.88 8.63
C PHE A 239 -10.39 -1.62 7.83
N THR A 240 -11.51 -2.18 8.27
CA THR A 240 -12.81 -2.04 7.59
C THR A 240 -13.23 -0.57 7.47
N ILE A 241 -13.13 0.20 8.57
CA ILE A 241 -13.50 1.62 8.59
C ILE A 241 -12.61 2.43 7.62
N VAL A 242 -11.30 2.25 7.71
CA VAL A 242 -10.35 3.00 6.86
C VAL A 242 -10.53 2.63 5.39
N VAL A 243 -10.66 1.34 5.08
CA VAL A 243 -10.82 0.89 3.69
C VAL A 243 -12.16 1.32 3.11
N ALA A 244 -13.24 1.32 3.89
CA ALA A 244 -14.54 1.83 3.45
C ALA A 244 -14.48 3.35 3.15
N ALA A 245 -13.85 4.13 4.03
CA ALA A 245 -13.64 5.56 3.79
C ALA A 245 -12.80 5.81 2.52
N LEU A 246 -11.73 5.02 2.31
CA LEU A 246 -10.90 5.11 1.10
C LEU A 246 -11.67 4.72 -0.17
N ALA A 247 -12.58 3.75 -0.11
CA ALA A 247 -13.43 3.39 -1.24
C ALA A 247 -14.31 4.56 -1.67
N VAL A 248 -14.92 5.26 -0.71
CA VAL A 248 -15.72 6.48 -0.99
C VAL A 248 -14.88 7.56 -1.65
N VAL A 249 -13.69 7.85 -1.11
CA VAL A 249 -12.78 8.87 -1.68
C VAL A 249 -12.35 8.49 -3.09
N ASN A 250 -12.05 7.21 -3.35
CA ASN A 250 -11.64 6.77 -4.70
C ASN A 250 -12.80 6.87 -5.71
N TYR A 251 -14.03 6.53 -5.33
CA TYR A 251 -15.19 6.74 -6.20
C TYR A 251 -15.44 8.21 -6.46
N TYR A 252 -15.37 9.07 -5.43
CA TYR A 252 -15.49 10.51 -5.61
C TYR A 252 -14.46 11.06 -6.61
N ASN A 253 -13.19 10.71 -6.45
CA ASN A 253 -12.11 11.12 -7.35
C ASN A 253 -12.29 10.56 -8.77
N ALA A 254 -12.81 9.33 -8.90
CA ALA A 254 -13.08 8.74 -10.20
C ALA A 254 -14.20 9.47 -10.94
N PHE A 255 -15.30 9.77 -10.27
CA PHE A 255 -16.42 10.49 -10.87
C PHE A 255 -16.07 11.94 -11.17
N SER A 256 -15.40 12.67 -10.27
CA SER A 256 -14.96 14.04 -10.52
C SER A 256 -13.98 14.15 -11.68
N GLY A 257 -13.11 13.16 -11.86
CA GLY A 257 -12.17 13.12 -12.99
C GLY A 257 -12.77 12.67 -14.33
N LEU A 258 -13.92 11.97 -14.32
CA LEU A 258 -14.61 11.57 -15.56
C LEU A 258 -15.63 12.61 -16.06
N ILE A 259 -16.03 13.55 -15.19
CA ILE A 259 -17.02 14.60 -15.50
C ILE A 259 -16.33 15.93 -15.86
N ALA A 260 -15.08 16.13 -15.42
CA ALA A 260 -14.24 17.28 -15.77
C ALA A 260 -13.54 17.07 -17.13
#